data_691340fa9d8eb2452c7d677649ecd126
#
_entry.id   691340fa9d8eb2452c7d677649ecd126
#
_cell.length_a   1.000
_cell.length_b   1.000
_cell.length_c   1.000
_cell.angle_alpha   90.00
_cell.angle_beta   90.00
_cell.angle_gamma   90.00
#
_symmetry.space_group_name_H-M   'P 1'
#
loop_
_entity.id
_entity.type
_entity.pdbx_description
1 polymer ?
#
loop_
_entity_poly.entity_id
_entity_poly.type
_entity_poly.pdbx_seq_one_letter_code
_entity_poly.pdbx_strand_id
1 'polypeptide(L)'
;MTLNKNFLWGGATAANQIEGAYDINRGLANVDVQPLGKDRYAICKGAMPHLAFDDAHIYPAKHGIDFYHHYKEDIALFGKMGFKAFRMSIAWTRIFPTGLEEEPNEEGLKFYDSVFQEPRKHDIEHVVTICHFDCPIELTKQLGAWTNRKMIDCYL
;
A
#
# COMPACT_ATOMS: atom_id res chain seq x y z
N MET A 1 29.20 -18.61 11.38
CA MET A 1 29.04 -17.15 11.56
C MET A 1 27.83 -16.94 12.45
N THR A 2 27.99 -16.26 13.57
CA THR A 2 26.86 -15.82 14.41
C THR A 2 26.51 -14.39 14.02
N LEU A 3 25.24 -14.13 13.78
CA LEU A 3 24.76 -12.77 13.52
C LEU A 3 24.95 -11.91 14.78
N ASN A 4 25.11 -10.60 14.58
CA ASN A 4 25.13 -9.66 15.70
C ASN A 4 23.85 -9.84 16.53
N LYS A 5 23.97 -9.86 17.86
CA LYS A 5 22.82 -9.98 18.78
C LYS A 5 21.81 -8.84 18.65
N ASN A 6 22.24 -7.72 18.08
CA ASN A 6 21.39 -6.57 17.78
C ASN A 6 20.84 -6.58 16.34
N PHE A 7 20.96 -7.69 15.61
CA PHE A 7 20.39 -7.83 14.27
C PHE A 7 18.86 -7.83 14.35
N LEU A 8 18.24 -6.97 13.55
CA LEU A 8 16.80 -6.81 13.55
C LEU A 8 16.14 -7.82 12.59
N TRP A 9 15.67 -8.92 13.13
CA TRP A 9 14.85 -9.87 12.41
C TRP A 9 13.44 -9.32 12.20
N GLY A 10 12.86 -9.53 11.04
CA GLY A 10 11.53 -9.01 10.77
C GLY A 10 10.97 -9.46 9.43
N GLY A 11 9.90 -8.80 9.03
CA GLY A 11 9.20 -9.07 7.79
C GLY A 11 8.86 -7.80 7.03
N ALA A 12 8.40 -7.98 5.79
CA ALA A 12 8.00 -6.89 4.92
C ALA A 12 6.66 -7.17 4.26
N THR A 13 5.85 -6.12 4.16
CA THR A 13 4.58 -6.11 3.42
C THR A 13 4.48 -4.85 2.55
N ALA A 14 3.45 -4.79 1.72
CA ALA A 14 3.09 -3.57 1.01
C ALA A 14 1.60 -3.30 1.16
N ALA A 15 1.20 -2.04 1.27
CA ALA A 15 -0.19 -1.63 1.46
C ALA A 15 -1.13 -2.28 0.44
N ASN A 16 -0.76 -2.26 -0.83
CA ASN A 16 -1.54 -2.85 -1.91
C ASN A 16 -1.73 -4.39 -1.83
N GLN A 17 -0.96 -5.06 -0.98
CA GLN A 17 -1.04 -6.52 -0.80
C GLN A 17 -1.91 -6.91 0.38
N ILE A 18 -1.92 -6.09 1.43
CA ILE A 18 -2.51 -6.49 2.71
C ILE A 18 -3.64 -5.59 3.20
N GLU A 19 -3.60 -4.29 2.86
CA GLU A 19 -4.41 -3.28 3.53
C GLU A 19 -5.91 -3.48 3.32
N GLY A 20 -6.35 -3.74 2.09
CA GLY A 20 -7.77 -3.83 1.78
C GLY A 20 -8.47 -2.47 1.89
N ALA A 21 -9.74 -2.49 2.27
CA ALA A 21 -10.56 -1.28 2.50
C ALA A 21 -10.44 -0.26 1.35
N TYR A 22 -10.53 -0.75 0.10
CA TYR A 22 -10.31 0.03 -1.11
C TYR A 22 -11.36 1.12 -1.33
N ASP A 23 -12.52 0.98 -0.70
CA ASP A 23 -13.70 1.85 -0.76
C ASP A 23 -13.90 2.70 0.51
N ILE A 24 -12.96 2.65 1.46
CA ILE A 24 -13.04 3.37 2.72
C ILE A 24 -12.00 4.50 2.74
N ASN A 25 -12.47 5.74 2.65
CA ASN A 25 -11.64 6.95 2.80
C ASN A 25 -10.33 6.92 1.99
N ARG A 26 -10.38 6.41 0.76
CA ARG A 26 -9.24 6.43 -0.18
C ARG A 26 -9.71 6.43 -1.64
N GLY A 27 -8.80 6.85 -2.52
CA GLY A 27 -8.98 6.69 -3.96
C GLY A 27 -8.46 5.33 -4.46
N LEU A 28 -8.71 5.04 -5.73
CA LEU A 28 -8.17 3.85 -6.39
C LEU A 28 -6.73 4.07 -6.87
N ALA A 29 -5.90 3.08 -6.66
CA ALA A 29 -4.58 3.00 -7.25
C ALA A 29 -4.58 2.10 -8.49
N ASN A 30 -3.59 2.28 -9.36
CA ASN A 30 -3.38 1.43 -10.52
C ASN A 30 -3.23 -0.06 -10.18
N VAL A 31 -2.72 -0.36 -9.00
CA VAL A 31 -2.55 -1.74 -8.49
C VAL A 31 -3.87 -2.37 -8.04
N ASP A 32 -4.85 -1.57 -7.63
CA ASP A 32 -6.16 -2.08 -7.20
C ASP A 32 -6.93 -2.73 -8.34
N VAL A 33 -6.77 -2.20 -9.54
CA VAL A 33 -7.42 -2.70 -10.76
C VAL A 33 -6.62 -3.78 -11.48
N GLN A 34 -5.58 -4.31 -10.88
CA GLN A 34 -4.84 -5.43 -11.44
C GLN A 34 -5.54 -6.76 -11.11
N PRO A 35 -6.08 -7.46 -12.11
CA PRO A 35 -6.84 -8.68 -11.86
C PRO A 35 -5.92 -9.86 -11.54
N LEU A 36 -6.50 -10.86 -10.90
CA LEU A 36 -5.90 -12.19 -10.80
C LEU A 36 -6.15 -12.96 -12.11
N GLY A 37 -5.19 -13.80 -12.52
CA GLY A 37 -5.37 -14.72 -13.63
C GLY A 37 -4.50 -14.41 -14.85
N LYS A 38 -4.88 -14.98 -16.00
CA LYS A 38 -4.08 -14.98 -17.23
C LYS A 38 -3.79 -13.59 -17.81
N ASP A 39 -4.71 -12.67 -17.62
CA ASP A 39 -4.62 -11.33 -18.22
C ASP A 39 -3.73 -10.38 -17.40
N ARG A 40 -3.47 -10.72 -16.12
CA ARG A 40 -2.62 -9.92 -15.23
C ARG A 40 -1.29 -9.53 -15.85
N TYR A 41 -0.60 -10.47 -16.48
CA TYR A 41 0.72 -10.21 -17.05
C TYR A 41 0.68 -9.24 -18.23
N ALA A 42 -0.33 -9.36 -19.10
CA ALA A 42 -0.54 -8.45 -20.21
C ALA A 42 -0.87 -7.03 -19.73
N ILE A 43 -1.70 -6.91 -18.69
CA ILE A 43 -2.07 -5.64 -18.05
C ILE A 43 -0.86 -5.00 -17.39
N CYS A 44 -0.12 -5.75 -16.56
CA CYS A 44 1.03 -5.21 -15.84
C CYS A 44 2.13 -4.67 -16.75
N LYS A 45 2.33 -5.28 -17.91
CA LYS A 45 3.31 -4.78 -18.89
C LYS A 45 2.76 -3.79 -19.91
N GLY A 46 1.50 -3.32 -19.73
CA GLY A 46 0.88 -2.31 -20.59
C GLY A 46 0.44 -2.78 -21.97
N ALA A 47 0.47 -4.10 -22.24
CA ALA A 47 0.00 -4.65 -23.50
C ALA A 47 -1.53 -4.69 -23.61
N MET A 48 -2.24 -4.62 -22.48
CA MET A 48 -3.69 -4.59 -22.37
C MET A 48 -4.09 -3.50 -21.36
N PRO A 49 -4.62 -2.36 -21.81
CA PRO A 49 -5.08 -1.30 -20.89
C PRO A 49 -6.21 -1.79 -20.00
N HIS A 50 -6.08 -1.54 -18.69
CA HIS A 50 -7.09 -1.93 -17.70
C HIS A 50 -7.05 -0.94 -16.54
N LEU A 51 -7.98 0.02 -16.53
CA LEU A 51 -7.99 1.14 -15.61
C LEU A 51 -9.30 1.26 -14.81
N ALA A 52 -10.06 0.15 -14.73
CA ALA A 52 -11.29 0.07 -13.97
C ALA A 52 -11.54 -1.38 -13.52
N PHE A 53 -12.40 -1.56 -12.54
CA PHE A 53 -12.95 -2.87 -12.21
C PHE A 53 -13.95 -3.32 -13.26
N ASP A 54 -14.07 -4.60 -13.44
CA ASP A 54 -15.13 -5.27 -14.21
C ASP A 54 -15.63 -6.52 -13.46
N ASP A 55 -16.69 -7.13 -13.95
CA ASP A 55 -17.29 -8.32 -13.34
C ASP A 55 -16.65 -9.63 -13.80
N ALA A 56 -15.74 -9.57 -14.77
CA ALA A 56 -15.10 -10.76 -15.34
C ALA A 56 -13.85 -11.20 -14.55
N HIS A 57 -13.33 -10.33 -13.68
CA HIS A 57 -12.08 -10.56 -13.00
C HIS A 57 -12.20 -10.48 -11.47
N ILE A 58 -11.25 -11.11 -10.79
CA ILE A 58 -11.05 -11.01 -9.34
C ILE A 58 -9.90 -10.04 -9.08
N TYR A 59 -10.11 -9.11 -8.16
CA TYR A 59 -9.15 -8.06 -7.79
C TYR A 59 -8.69 -8.26 -6.34
N PRO A 60 -7.57 -8.96 -6.10
CA PRO A 60 -7.13 -9.32 -4.75
C PRO A 60 -6.87 -8.12 -3.84
N ALA A 61 -6.37 -7.00 -4.40
CA ALA A 61 -6.04 -5.81 -3.64
C ALA A 61 -7.26 -5.12 -2.99
N LYS A 62 -8.50 -5.41 -3.47
CA LYS A 62 -9.72 -4.87 -2.84
C LYS A 62 -9.82 -5.22 -1.35
N HIS A 63 -9.45 -6.43 -1.03
CA HIS A 63 -9.62 -6.97 0.32
C HIS A 63 -8.29 -7.24 1.02
N GLY A 64 -7.27 -7.71 0.28
CA GLY A 64 -6.02 -8.13 0.87
C GLY A 64 -6.26 -9.15 1.98
N ILE A 65 -5.71 -8.90 3.16
CA ILE A 65 -6.03 -9.59 4.42
C ILE A 65 -6.83 -8.68 5.37
N ASP A 66 -7.34 -7.56 4.85
CA ASP A 66 -8.08 -6.55 5.61
C ASP A 66 -7.27 -5.95 6.78
N PHE A 67 -6.00 -5.72 6.53
CA PHE A 67 -5.09 -5.13 7.53
C PHE A 67 -5.59 -3.77 8.04
N TYR A 68 -6.36 -3.04 7.23
CA TYR A 68 -6.97 -1.77 7.64
C TYR A 68 -7.78 -1.91 8.94
N HIS A 69 -8.54 -3.00 9.08
CA HIS A 69 -9.33 -3.25 10.28
C HIS A 69 -8.59 -4.10 11.33
N HIS A 70 -7.63 -4.95 10.91
CA HIS A 70 -6.99 -5.95 11.75
C HIS A 70 -5.54 -5.65 12.13
N TYR A 71 -4.99 -4.46 11.77
CA TYR A 71 -3.58 -4.14 11.99
C TYR A 71 -3.09 -4.33 13.43
N LYS A 72 -3.95 -4.10 14.44
CA LYS A 72 -3.58 -4.26 15.84
C LYS A 72 -3.30 -5.71 16.20
N GLU A 73 -4.20 -6.59 15.77
CA GLU A 73 -4.06 -8.04 16.01
C GLU A 73 -2.87 -8.61 15.22
N ASP A 74 -2.74 -8.21 13.96
CA ASP A 74 -1.64 -8.66 13.10
C ASP A 74 -0.27 -8.24 13.64
N ILE A 75 -0.13 -6.98 14.05
CA ILE A 75 1.12 -6.47 14.62
C ILE A 75 1.42 -7.14 15.97
N ALA A 76 0.40 -7.40 16.79
CA ALA A 76 0.59 -8.16 18.03
C ALA A 76 1.08 -9.59 17.75
N LEU A 77 0.63 -10.22 16.66
CA LEU A 77 1.16 -11.52 16.24
C LEU A 77 2.63 -11.41 15.80
N PHE A 78 3.04 -10.36 15.09
CA PHE A 78 4.45 -10.12 14.76
C PHE A 78 5.32 -10.01 16.01
N GLY A 79 4.83 -9.31 17.04
CA GLY A 79 5.49 -9.26 18.34
C GLY A 79 5.67 -10.63 18.99
N LYS A 80 4.63 -11.46 18.96
CA LYS A 80 4.69 -12.86 19.46
C LYS A 80 5.63 -13.73 18.64
N MET A 81 5.77 -13.48 17.34
CA MET A 81 6.74 -14.16 16.47
C MET A 81 8.19 -13.71 16.71
N GLY A 82 8.39 -12.65 17.48
CA GLY A 82 9.72 -12.14 17.80
C GLY A 82 10.28 -11.17 16.76
N PHE A 83 9.45 -10.55 15.94
CA PHE A 83 9.88 -9.49 15.02
C PHE A 83 10.53 -8.34 15.78
N LYS A 84 11.61 -7.79 15.23
CA LYS A 84 12.30 -6.58 15.69
C LYS A 84 12.28 -5.48 14.65
N ALA A 85 11.89 -5.79 13.43
CA ALA A 85 11.65 -4.80 12.38
C ALA A 85 10.43 -5.21 11.55
N PHE A 86 9.61 -4.23 11.16
CA PHE A 86 8.50 -4.42 10.25
C PHE A 86 8.53 -3.36 9.15
N ARG A 87 8.75 -3.79 7.91
CA ARG A 87 8.70 -2.92 6.75
C ARG A 87 7.30 -2.95 6.16
N MET A 88 6.70 -1.78 5.95
CA MET A 88 5.44 -1.62 5.27
C MET A 88 5.48 -0.43 4.30
N SER A 89 4.54 -0.36 3.38
CA SER A 89 4.34 0.83 2.55
C SER A 89 3.09 1.60 2.97
N ILE A 90 3.07 2.88 2.60
CA ILE A 90 1.88 3.74 2.67
C ILE A 90 1.16 3.65 1.33
N ALA A 91 -0.17 3.51 1.32
CA ALA A 91 -0.99 3.68 0.13
C ALA A 91 -1.13 5.18 -0.17
N TRP A 92 -0.49 5.65 -1.26
CA TRP A 92 -0.58 7.06 -1.67
C TRP A 92 -2.03 7.55 -1.73
N THR A 93 -2.91 6.74 -2.32
CA THR A 93 -4.33 7.07 -2.49
C THR A 93 -5.13 7.15 -1.19
N ARG A 94 -4.58 6.72 -0.06
CA ARG A 94 -5.22 6.92 1.25
C ARG A 94 -4.92 8.31 1.82
N ILE A 95 -3.79 8.89 1.43
CA ILE A 95 -3.39 10.24 1.84
C ILE A 95 -3.88 11.27 0.81
N PHE A 96 -3.70 10.99 -0.47
CA PHE A 96 -4.14 11.82 -1.60
C PHE A 96 -4.95 10.96 -2.58
N PRO A 97 -6.28 10.88 -2.44
CA PRO A 97 -7.14 9.95 -3.19
C PRO A 97 -7.00 9.99 -4.71
N THR A 98 -6.82 11.17 -5.30
CA THR A 98 -6.60 11.33 -6.73
C THR A 98 -5.14 11.68 -7.08
N GLY A 99 -4.37 12.10 -6.07
CA GLY A 99 -3.02 12.63 -6.22
C GLY A 99 -2.95 14.07 -6.72
N LEU A 100 -4.09 14.78 -6.72
CA LEU A 100 -4.23 16.17 -7.18
C LEU A 100 -4.74 17.09 -6.07
N GLU A 101 -4.97 16.57 -4.89
CA GLU A 101 -5.44 17.35 -3.75
C GLU A 101 -4.33 18.27 -3.23
N GLU A 102 -4.68 19.48 -2.81
CA GLU A 102 -3.77 20.43 -2.14
C GLU A 102 -3.52 20.05 -0.68
N GLU A 103 -4.50 19.38 -0.05
CA GLU A 103 -4.45 18.98 1.36
C GLU A 103 -4.62 17.46 1.49
N PRO A 104 -3.90 16.83 2.43
CA PRO A 104 -4.00 15.40 2.64
C PRO A 104 -5.34 15.00 3.28
N ASN A 105 -5.75 13.77 3.06
CA ASN A 105 -6.88 13.16 3.72
C ASN A 105 -6.54 12.87 5.19
N GLU A 106 -7.14 13.64 6.09
CA GLU A 106 -6.93 13.55 7.54
C GLU A 106 -7.23 12.16 8.13
N GLU A 107 -8.25 11.45 7.61
CA GLU A 107 -8.57 10.09 8.07
C GLU A 107 -7.46 9.09 7.66
N GLY A 108 -6.88 9.29 6.49
CA GLY A 108 -5.73 8.50 6.05
C GLY A 108 -4.50 8.73 6.92
N LEU A 109 -4.22 10.00 7.27
CA LEU A 109 -3.13 10.35 8.19
C LEU A 109 -3.33 9.73 9.57
N LYS A 110 -4.52 9.84 10.15
CA LYS A 110 -4.86 9.24 11.46
C LYS A 110 -4.74 7.72 11.45
N PHE A 111 -5.13 7.08 10.34
CA PHE A 111 -4.96 5.65 10.20
C PHE A 111 -3.48 5.26 10.27
N TYR A 112 -2.62 5.87 9.46
CA TYR A 112 -1.18 5.54 9.47
C TYR A 112 -0.49 5.95 10.77
N ASP A 113 -0.87 7.06 11.41
CA ASP A 113 -0.37 7.39 12.74
C ASP A 113 -0.67 6.26 13.73
N SER A 114 -1.90 5.76 13.73
CA SER A 114 -2.31 4.64 14.59
C SER A 114 -1.53 3.36 14.27
N VAL A 115 -1.34 3.05 12.98
CA VAL A 115 -0.57 1.89 12.53
C VAL A 115 0.89 1.99 12.94
N PHE A 116 1.50 3.19 12.89
CA PHE A 116 2.90 3.39 13.30
C PHE A 116 3.11 3.38 14.81
N GLN A 117 2.09 3.66 15.58
CA GLN A 117 2.17 3.55 17.04
C GLN A 117 2.10 2.10 17.52
N GLU A 118 1.41 1.22 16.82
CA GLU A 118 1.17 -0.15 17.28
C GLU A 118 2.44 -1.02 17.38
N PRO A 119 3.37 -1.08 16.40
CA PRO A 119 4.60 -1.86 16.52
C PRO A 119 5.49 -1.43 17.69
N ARG A 120 5.48 -0.13 18.06
CA ARG A 120 6.26 0.37 19.22
C ARG A 120 5.87 -0.29 20.52
N LYS A 121 4.61 -0.69 20.68
CA LYS A 121 4.12 -1.42 21.87
C LYS A 121 4.72 -2.82 21.98
N HIS A 122 5.32 -3.32 20.91
CA HIS A 122 5.90 -4.66 20.79
C HIS A 122 7.42 -4.63 20.56
N ASP A 123 8.08 -3.48 20.76
CA ASP A 123 9.51 -3.29 20.49
C ASP A 123 9.91 -3.65 19.05
N ILE A 124 9.06 -3.28 18.08
CA ILE A 124 9.27 -3.49 16.65
C ILE A 124 9.57 -2.14 15.99
N GLU A 125 10.72 -2.06 15.33
CA GLU A 125 11.13 -0.91 14.54
C GLU A 125 10.39 -0.86 13.20
N HIS A 126 10.03 0.35 12.76
CA HIS A 126 9.37 0.56 11.47
C HIS A 126 10.38 0.85 10.38
N VAL A 127 10.13 0.29 9.21
CA VAL A 127 10.78 0.67 7.96
C VAL A 127 9.68 1.07 6.97
N VAL A 128 9.50 2.36 6.75
CA VAL A 128 8.42 2.87 5.90
C VAL A 128 8.88 3.02 4.46
N THR A 129 8.12 2.44 3.54
CA THR A 129 8.23 2.70 2.10
C THR A 129 7.13 3.66 1.71
N ILE A 130 7.47 4.86 1.26
CA ILE A 130 6.51 5.92 0.98
C ILE A 130 5.64 5.57 -0.23
N CYS A 131 6.20 4.96 -1.28
CA CYS A 131 5.46 4.49 -2.45
C CYS A 131 5.94 3.10 -2.86
N HIS A 132 5.02 2.18 -3.08
CA HIS A 132 5.30 0.80 -3.51
C HIS A 132 4.41 0.40 -4.70
N PHE A 133 4.64 1.03 -5.86
CA PHE A 133 3.92 0.84 -7.14
C PHE A 133 2.50 1.42 -7.20
N ASP A 134 1.91 1.80 -6.10
CA ASP A 134 0.54 2.29 -5.97
C ASP A 134 0.43 3.76 -6.37
N CYS A 135 0.28 4.00 -7.65
CA CYS A 135 0.02 5.34 -8.19
C CYS A 135 -1.50 5.58 -8.24
N PRO A 136 -2.00 6.76 -7.84
CA PRO A 136 -3.39 7.13 -8.03
C PRO A 136 -3.83 6.92 -9.49
N ILE A 137 -4.99 6.26 -9.67
CA ILE A 137 -5.43 5.87 -11.00
C ILE A 137 -5.75 7.09 -11.88
N GLU A 138 -6.18 8.20 -11.26
CA GLU A 138 -6.43 9.44 -11.97
C GLU A 138 -5.14 10.04 -12.55
N LEU A 139 -4.04 10.01 -11.82
CA LEU A 139 -2.73 10.41 -12.37
C LEU A 139 -2.26 9.46 -13.46
N THR A 140 -2.57 8.17 -13.34
CA THR A 140 -2.28 7.19 -14.40
C THR A 140 -3.05 7.52 -15.68
N LYS A 141 -4.34 7.85 -15.58
CA LYS A 141 -5.19 8.22 -16.72
C LYS A 141 -4.77 9.54 -17.36
N GLN A 142 -4.47 10.57 -16.54
CA GLN A 142 -4.20 11.91 -17.04
C GLN A 142 -2.76 12.10 -17.50
N LEU A 143 -1.80 11.52 -16.81
CA LEU A 143 -0.37 11.76 -17.02
C LEU A 143 0.39 10.54 -17.55
N GLY A 144 -0.19 9.35 -17.54
CA GLY A 144 0.53 8.11 -17.86
C GLY A 144 1.47 7.67 -16.75
N ALA A 145 1.13 7.98 -15.49
CA ALA A 145 1.93 7.68 -14.30
C ALA A 145 3.38 8.19 -14.43
N TRP A 146 4.35 7.42 -13.96
CA TRP A 146 5.78 7.80 -13.90
C TRP A 146 6.46 7.97 -15.28
N THR A 147 5.74 7.83 -16.40
CA THR A 147 6.27 8.18 -17.73
C THR A 147 6.27 9.69 -17.99
N ASN A 148 5.58 10.47 -17.15
CA ASN A 148 5.46 11.92 -17.26
C ASN A 148 6.17 12.62 -16.09
N ARG A 149 7.01 13.62 -16.42
CA ARG A 149 7.77 14.37 -15.40
C ARG A 149 6.87 15.13 -14.40
N LYS A 150 5.67 15.54 -14.80
CA LYS A 150 4.69 16.18 -13.90
C LYS A 150 4.31 15.32 -12.69
N MET A 151 4.54 14.00 -12.75
CA MET A 151 4.34 13.13 -11.59
C MET A 151 5.21 13.52 -10.40
N ILE A 152 6.36 14.16 -10.63
CA ILE A 152 7.24 14.63 -9.56
C ILE A 152 6.53 15.73 -8.76
N ASP A 153 5.88 16.66 -9.47
CA ASP A 153 5.18 17.80 -8.84
C ASP A 153 3.95 17.32 -8.05
N CYS A 154 3.30 16.23 -8.49
CA CYS A 154 2.17 15.63 -7.76
C CYS A 154 2.61 14.79 -6.54
N TYR A 155 3.87 14.36 -6.52
CA TYR A 155 4.39 13.49 -5.46
C TYR A 155 5.08 14.27 -4.34
N LEU A 156 5.60 15.45 -4.61
CA LEU A 156 6.32 16.33 -3.67
C LEU A 156 5.38 17.24 -2.90
#